data_e2bdbbcccae249e184112f63a05dc6ec
#
_entry.id   e2bdbbcccae249e184112f63a05dc6ec
#
_cell.length_a   1.000
_cell.length_b   1.000
_cell.length_c   1.000
_cell.angle_alpha   90.00
_cell.angle_beta   90.00
_cell.angle_gamma   90.00
#
_symmetry.space_group_name_H-M   'P 1'
#
loop_
_entity.id
_entity.type
_entity.pdbx_description
1 polymer ?
#
loop_
_entity_poly.entity_id
_entity_poly.type
_entity_poly.pdbx_seq_one_letter_code
_entity_poly.pdbx_strand_id
1 'polypeptide(L)'
;MLSRLSKRRQWLMLATLLAGLAALIVVQPFGPFKPIAEAGAAPAGTLRSFASAQGKVTVETLTTGLANPWSLAFLPDGAMLVTERPGRLRWVSDEGKLGGAIRGVPAVFAQGQGGLLDVVTAPDFAQSREIFLSYSEPRDGGNGTAVARATLALKEDGGALENLQVIFRQQPTIDSHL
;
A
#
# COMPACT_ATOMS: atom_id res chain seq x y z
N MET A 1 49.45 -19.87 -41.47
CA MET A 1 49.59 -21.24 -40.93
C MET A 1 48.48 -21.51 -39.93
N LEU A 2 47.20 -21.50 -40.39
CA LEU A 2 46.03 -21.70 -39.58
C LEU A 2 44.97 -22.56 -40.33
N SER A 3 45.44 -23.69 -40.86
CA SER A 3 44.55 -24.62 -41.53
C SER A 3 44.64 -25.97 -40.81
N ARG A 4 43.58 -26.35 -40.18
CA ARG A 4 43.15 -27.62 -39.61
C ARG A 4 42.81 -27.59 -38.11
N LEU A 5 41.95 -26.71 -37.75
CA LEU A 5 41.10 -26.99 -36.60
C LEU A 5 39.80 -27.63 -37.11
N SER A 6 39.50 -28.84 -36.64
CA SER A 6 38.29 -29.57 -37.09
C SER A 6 37.04 -28.74 -36.83
N LYS A 7 36.06 -28.84 -37.74
CA LYS A 7 34.79 -28.11 -37.63
C LYS A 7 34.13 -28.24 -36.24
N ARG A 8 34.34 -29.35 -35.56
CA ARG A 8 33.85 -29.57 -34.17
C ARG A 8 34.48 -28.62 -33.13
N ARG A 9 35.80 -28.30 -33.29
CA ARG A 9 36.44 -27.35 -32.35
C ARG A 9 36.06 -25.91 -32.63
N GLN A 10 35.72 -25.55 -33.88
CA GLN A 10 35.19 -24.24 -34.20
C GLN A 10 33.81 -24.02 -33.59
N TRP A 11 32.96 -25.04 -33.62
CA TRP A 11 31.65 -24.96 -32.97
C TRP A 11 31.73 -24.91 -31.43
N LEU A 12 32.64 -25.58 -30.82
CA LEU A 12 32.88 -25.50 -29.38
C LEU A 12 33.42 -24.14 -28.94
N MET A 13 34.29 -23.51 -29.75
CA MET A 13 34.73 -22.15 -29.45
C MET A 13 33.65 -21.11 -29.69
N LEU A 14 32.83 -21.25 -30.72
CA LEU A 14 31.65 -20.37 -30.91
C LEU A 14 30.61 -20.54 -29.80
N ALA A 15 30.36 -21.78 -29.36
CA ALA A 15 29.40 -22.05 -28.28
C ALA A 15 29.90 -21.48 -26.94
N THR A 16 31.20 -21.53 -26.64
CA THR A 16 31.75 -20.92 -25.43
C THR A 16 31.78 -19.40 -25.51
N LEU A 17 31.97 -18.80 -26.69
CA LEU A 17 31.88 -17.35 -26.89
C LEU A 17 30.43 -16.85 -26.75
N LEU A 18 29.46 -17.59 -27.33
CA LEU A 18 28.03 -17.28 -27.20
C LEU A 18 27.52 -17.47 -25.77
N ALA A 19 27.98 -18.52 -25.06
CA ALA A 19 27.67 -18.70 -23.65
C ALA A 19 28.28 -17.61 -22.76
N GLY A 20 29.49 -17.17 -23.07
CA GLY A 20 30.14 -16.05 -22.40
C GLY A 20 29.44 -14.71 -22.65
N LEU A 21 28.98 -14.46 -23.88
CA LEU A 21 28.20 -13.26 -24.20
C LEU A 21 26.77 -13.27 -23.57
N ALA A 22 26.12 -14.45 -23.55
CA ALA A 22 24.84 -14.60 -22.86
C ALA A 22 24.99 -14.42 -21.34
N ALA A 23 26.07 -14.92 -20.73
CA ALA A 23 26.37 -14.68 -19.32
C ALA A 23 26.72 -13.21 -19.04
N LEU A 24 27.34 -12.49 -19.99
CA LEU A 24 27.62 -11.06 -19.85
C LEU A 24 26.39 -10.17 -20.01
N ILE A 25 25.38 -10.60 -20.77
CA ILE A 25 24.08 -9.88 -20.91
C ILE A 25 23.17 -10.15 -19.71
N VAL A 26 23.34 -11.27 -19.00
CA VAL A 26 22.64 -11.59 -17.73
C VAL A 26 23.30 -10.95 -16.51
N VAL A 27 24.53 -10.42 -16.60
CA VAL A 27 25.14 -9.58 -15.55
C VAL A 27 24.61 -8.13 -15.70
N GLN A 28 23.43 -7.97 -15.35
CA GLN A 28 22.74 -7.14 -14.36
C GLN A 28 23.18 -5.70 -14.23
N PRO A 29 22.35 -4.76 -14.58
CA PRO A 29 22.29 -3.46 -13.90
C PRO A 29 21.51 -3.51 -12.55
N PHE A 30 20.89 -4.64 -12.20
CA PHE A 30 20.27 -4.82 -10.89
C PHE A 30 21.09 -5.84 -10.10
N GLY A 31 21.97 -5.35 -9.24
CA GLY A 31 22.58 -6.18 -8.19
C GLY A 31 21.49 -6.93 -7.40
N PRO A 32 21.85 -8.00 -6.65
CA PRO A 32 20.86 -8.73 -5.87
C PRO A 32 20.05 -7.72 -5.08
N PHE A 33 18.71 -7.78 -5.24
CA PHE A 33 17.78 -6.99 -4.45
C PHE A 33 18.13 -7.31 -2.99
N LYS A 34 18.94 -6.46 -2.36
CA LYS A 34 19.08 -6.54 -0.91
C LYS A 34 17.66 -6.31 -0.40
N PRO A 35 17.04 -7.30 0.27
CA PRO A 35 15.81 -7.00 0.99
C PRO A 35 16.16 -5.77 1.80
N ILE A 36 15.40 -4.70 1.65
CA ILE A 36 15.44 -3.59 2.58
C ILE A 36 15.22 -4.29 3.91
N ALA A 37 16.29 -4.40 4.71
CA ALA A 37 16.14 -4.91 6.07
C ALA A 37 14.90 -4.19 6.59
N GLU A 38 13.97 -4.92 7.20
CA GLU A 38 12.84 -4.32 7.88
C GLU A 38 13.44 -3.28 8.82
N ALA A 39 13.59 -2.08 8.29
CA ALA A 39 13.95 -0.94 9.09
C ALA A 39 12.74 -0.77 9.98
N GLY A 40 12.82 -1.26 11.19
CA GLY A 40 11.78 -1.07 12.19
C GLY A 40 11.34 0.37 12.07
N ALA A 41 10.03 0.61 12.06
CA ALA A 41 9.50 1.96 11.87
C ALA A 41 10.27 2.90 12.80
N ALA A 42 10.82 3.98 12.24
CA ALA A 42 11.52 4.96 13.05
C ALA A 42 10.55 5.49 14.11
N PRO A 43 10.99 5.76 15.35
CA PRO A 43 10.12 6.33 16.39
C PRO A 43 9.41 7.58 15.89
N ALA A 44 8.19 7.85 16.38
CA ALA A 44 7.49 9.10 16.12
C ALA A 44 8.37 10.31 16.46
N GLY A 45 8.27 11.39 15.71
CA GLY A 45 9.13 12.56 15.83
C GLY A 45 10.53 12.42 15.21
N THR A 46 10.87 11.26 14.63
CA THR A 46 12.16 11.09 13.95
C THR A 46 12.21 11.91 12.66
N LEU A 47 13.18 12.83 12.58
CA LEU A 47 13.46 13.61 11.38
C LEU A 47 14.63 13.03 10.61
N ARG A 48 14.46 12.81 9.31
CA ARG A 48 15.53 12.41 8.38
C ARG A 48 15.59 13.38 7.21
N SER A 49 16.79 13.78 6.82
CA SER A 49 16.98 14.69 5.69
C SER A 49 17.77 14.02 4.58
N PHE A 50 17.32 14.25 3.36
CA PHE A 50 17.92 13.71 2.15
C PHE A 50 18.20 14.83 1.16
N ALA A 51 19.33 14.76 0.45
CA ALA A 51 19.59 15.62 -0.68
C ALA A 51 18.79 15.15 -1.90
N SER A 52 18.21 16.08 -2.64
CA SER A 52 17.58 15.80 -3.94
C SER A 52 18.10 16.80 -4.99
N ALA A 53 17.80 16.54 -6.26
CA ALA A 53 18.19 17.44 -7.35
C ALA A 53 17.59 18.85 -7.24
N GLN A 54 16.48 19.00 -6.50
CA GLN A 54 15.76 20.28 -6.34
C GLN A 54 15.89 20.88 -4.93
N GLY A 55 16.74 20.29 -4.08
CA GLY A 55 16.97 20.77 -2.73
C GLY A 55 16.89 19.70 -1.65
N LYS A 56 16.91 20.12 -0.40
CA LYS A 56 16.84 19.25 0.77
C LYS A 56 15.39 18.82 1.03
N VAL A 57 15.16 17.52 1.12
CA VAL A 57 13.88 16.93 1.55
C VAL A 57 14.02 16.47 2.99
N THR A 58 13.08 16.87 3.84
CA THR A 58 12.98 16.38 5.23
C THR A 58 11.75 15.49 5.37
N VAL A 59 11.96 14.32 5.93
CA VAL A 59 10.91 13.33 6.21
C VAL A 59 10.77 13.21 7.72
N GLU A 60 9.55 13.35 8.20
CA GLU A 60 9.19 13.19 9.61
C GLU A 60 8.31 11.95 9.78
N THR A 61 8.60 11.13 10.79
CA THR A 61 7.72 10.04 11.20
C THR A 61 6.69 10.59 12.18
N LEU A 62 5.47 10.81 11.73
CA LEU A 62 4.40 11.36 12.57
C LEU A 62 3.88 10.35 13.58
N THR A 63 3.65 9.10 13.16
CA THR A 63 3.08 8.06 14.03
C THR A 63 3.66 6.69 13.71
N THR A 64 3.49 5.75 14.62
CA THR A 64 3.87 4.34 14.48
C THR A 64 2.74 3.42 14.95
N GLY A 65 2.86 2.11 14.77
CA GLY A 65 1.87 1.12 15.24
C GLY A 65 0.68 0.91 14.29
N LEU A 66 0.74 1.46 13.07
CA LEU A 66 -0.21 1.15 12.00
C LEU A 66 0.15 -0.20 11.35
N ALA A 67 -0.87 -1.01 11.05
CA ALA A 67 -0.71 -2.31 10.38
C ALA A 67 -1.15 -2.22 8.92
N ASN A 68 -0.20 -2.29 8.01
CA ASN A 68 -0.44 -2.20 6.56
C ASN A 68 -1.30 -0.97 6.19
N PRO A 69 -0.88 0.27 6.55
CA PRO A 69 -1.61 1.46 6.18
C PRO A 69 -1.73 1.58 4.66
N TRP A 70 -2.90 1.93 4.17
CA TRP A 70 -3.17 2.00 2.74
C TRP A 70 -3.41 3.43 2.26
N SER A 71 -4.34 4.14 2.88
CA SER A 71 -4.72 5.50 2.50
C SER A 71 -4.92 6.37 3.73
N LEU A 72 -4.86 7.68 3.54
CA LEU A 72 -5.16 8.65 4.56
C LEU A 72 -6.01 9.82 4.01
N ALA A 73 -6.86 10.39 4.86
CA ALA A 73 -7.60 11.62 4.59
C ALA A 73 -7.40 12.60 5.75
N PHE A 74 -7.09 13.86 5.41
CA PHE A 74 -7.01 14.93 6.41
C PHE A 74 -8.40 15.40 6.85
N LEU A 75 -8.53 15.67 8.13
CA LEU A 75 -9.70 16.31 8.72
C LEU A 75 -9.47 17.83 8.84
N PRO A 76 -10.53 18.63 8.98
CA PRO A 76 -10.40 20.10 9.04
C PRO A 76 -9.55 20.63 10.21
N ASP A 77 -9.42 19.86 11.27
CA ASP A 77 -8.63 20.16 12.47
C ASP A 77 -7.15 19.71 12.36
N GLY A 78 -6.73 19.19 11.20
CA GLY A 78 -5.39 18.70 10.97
C GLY A 78 -5.19 17.22 11.36
N ALA A 79 -6.12 16.61 12.06
CA ALA A 79 -6.09 15.18 12.34
C ALA A 79 -6.27 14.37 11.04
N MET A 80 -6.02 13.08 11.10
CA MET A 80 -6.07 12.20 9.93
C MET A 80 -6.91 10.95 10.21
N LEU A 81 -7.60 10.48 9.19
CA LEU A 81 -8.12 9.12 9.11
C LEU A 81 -7.14 8.29 8.31
N VAL A 82 -6.78 7.11 8.80
CA VAL A 82 -5.89 6.18 8.12
C VAL A 82 -6.56 4.82 8.00
N THR A 83 -6.66 4.31 6.79
CA THR A 83 -7.12 2.94 6.57
C THR A 83 -5.97 1.97 6.78
N GLU A 84 -6.24 0.89 7.48
CA GLU A 84 -5.37 -0.27 7.56
C GLU A 84 -6.00 -1.40 6.75
N ARG A 85 -5.26 -1.93 5.79
CA ARG A 85 -5.73 -2.96 4.83
C ARG A 85 -6.46 -4.15 5.47
N PRO A 86 -6.08 -4.64 6.67
CA PRO A 86 -6.83 -5.71 7.34
C PRO A 86 -8.27 -5.38 7.77
N GLY A 87 -8.75 -4.15 7.55
CA GLY A 87 -10.14 -3.76 7.82
C GLY A 87 -10.31 -2.84 9.03
N ARG A 88 -9.30 -2.07 9.40
CA ARG A 88 -9.42 -1.07 10.45
C ARG A 88 -9.31 0.34 9.89
N LEU A 89 -10.14 1.23 10.38
CA LEU A 89 -10.01 2.68 10.19
C LEU A 89 -9.47 3.27 11.49
N ARG A 90 -8.39 4.04 11.39
CA ARG A 90 -7.72 4.65 12.55
C ARG A 90 -7.83 6.16 12.49
N TRP A 91 -7.94 6.77 13.64
CA TRP A 91 -7.78 8.20 13.80
C TRP A 91 -6.37 8.50 14.31
N VAL A 92 -5.75 9.54 13.77
CA VAL A 92 -4.43 10.03 14.19
C VAL A 92 -4.57 11.53 14.41
N SER A 93 -4.15 12.05 15.59
CA SER A 93 -4.19 13.49 15.84
C SER A 93 -3.24 14.25 14.91
N ASP A 94 -3.38 15.55 14.84
CA ASP A 94 -2.45 16.46 14.17
C ASP A 94 -1.01 16.38 14.72
N GLU A 95 -0.88 16.04 16.01
CA GLU A 95 0.42 15.80 16.67
C GLU A 95 0.96 14.37 16.48
N GLY A 96 0.26 13.51 15.70
CA GLY A 96 0.69 12.13 15.42
C GLY A 96 0.29 11.10 16.49
N LYS A 97 -0.55 11.44 17.46
CA LYS A 97 -1.05 10.46 18.44
C LYS A 97 -2.02 9.49 17.78
N LEU A 98 -1.67 8.21 17.77
CA LEU A 98 -2.53 7.14 17.26
C LEU A 98 -3.69 6.84 18.22
N GLY A 99 -4.92 7.08 17.78
CA GLY A 99 -6.13 6.76 18.51
C GLY A 99 -6.57 5.30 18.36
N GLY A 100 -7.68 4.95 19.01
CA GLY A 100 -8.34 3.66 18.87
C GLY A 100 -8.88 3.40 17.47
N ALA A 101 -9.23 2.14 17.18
CA ALA A 101 -9.91 1.79 15.93
C ALA A 101 -11.34 2.35 15.93
N ILE A 102 -11.75 2.93 14.81
CA ILE A 102 -13.12 3.40 14.57
C ILE A 102 -14.00 2.17 14.31
N ARG A 103 -15.09 2.04 15.05
CA ARG A 103 -16.03 0.92 14.93
C ARG A 103 -16.97 1.09 13.74
N GLY A 104 -17.63 0.01 13.33
CA GLY A 104 -18.63 0.06 12.25
C GLY A 104 -18.04 0.01 10.84
N VAL A 105 -16.75 -0.23 10.69
CA VAL A 105 -16.13 -0.49 9.38
C VAL A 105 -16.71 -1.80 8.81
N PRO A 106 -17.08 -1.84 7.52
CA PRO A 106 -17.58 -3.06 6.91
C PRO A 106 -16.57 -4.21 6.96
N ALA A 107 -17.06 -5.44 6.91
CA ALA A 107 -16.20 -6.61 6.73
C ALA A 107 -15.47 -6.51 5.39
N VAL A 108 -14.18 -6.86 5.38
CA VAL A 108 -13.34 -6.78 4.18
C VAL A 108 -12.70 -8.13 3.86
N PHE A 109 -12.47 -8.37 2.57
CA PHE A 109 -11.67 -9.47 2.06
C PHE A 109 -10.22 -9.03 1.97
N ALA A 110 -9.42 -9.32 3.02
CA ALA A 110 -8.05 -8.80 3.18
C ALA A 110 -6.98 -9.77 2.67
N GLN A 111 -7.18 -10.40 1.51
CA GLN A 111 -6.20 -11.27 0.87
C GLN A 111 -5.62 -10.63 -0.40
N GLY A 112 -4.40 -11.01 -0.77
CA GLY A 112 -3.70 -10.44 -1.92
C GLY A 112 -3.66 -8.91 -1.83
N GLN A 113 -4.22 -8.23 -2.82
CA GLN A 113 -4.37 -6.77 -2.87
C GLN A 113 -5.67 -6.26 -2.23
N GLY A 114 -6.55 -7.17 -1.78
CA GLY A 114 -7.81 -6.80 -1.16
C GLY A 114 -7.67 -6.27 0.26
N GLY A 115 -8.76 -5.70 0.77
CA GLY A 115 -8.85 -5.16 2.13
C GLY A 115 -9.68 -3.88 2.22
N LEU A 116 -9.50 -3.13 3.31
CA LEU A 116 -9.94 -1.76 3.41
C LEU A 116 -8.95 -0.89 2.64
N LEU A 117 -9.43 -0.15 1.66
CA LEU A 117 -8.59 0.56 0.70
C LEU A 117 -8.64 2.06 0.98
N ASP A 118 -9.33 2.84 0.15
CA ASP A 118 -9.30 4.28 0.25
C ASP A 118 -10.31 4.85 1.24
N VAL A 119 -10.00 6.03 1.76
CA VAL A 119 -10.89 6.86 2.57
C VAL A 119 -10.85 8.29 2.06
N VAL A 120 -12.02 8.90 1.87
CA VAL A 120 -12.13 10.33 1.55
C VAL A 120 -13.24 10.96 2.38
N THR A 121 -13.06 12.24 2.71
CA THR A 121 -14.08 13.06 3.35
C THR A 121 -14.99 13.69 2.30
N ALA A 122 -16.25 13.89 2.62
CA ALA A 122 -17.15 14.70 1.78
C ALA A 122 -16.63 16.15 1.69
N PRO A 123 -16.91 16.88 0.59
CA PRO A 123 -16.51 18.29 0.46
C PRO A 123 -17.05 19.19 1.59
N ASP A 124 -18.22 18.84 2.14
CA ASP A 124 -18.88 19.52 3.24
C ASP A 124 -18.71 18.82 4.59
N PHE A 125 -17.63 18.03 4.75
CA PHE A 125 -17.36 17.20 5.93
C PHE A 125 -17.49 17.97 7.25
N ALA A 126 -17.11 19.23 7.29
CA ALA A 126 -17.23 20.04 8.51
C ALA A 126 -18.66 20.08 9.07
N GLN A 127 -19.67 20.00 8.19
CA GLN A 127 -21.09 20.00 8.52
C GLN A 127 -21.68 18.58 8.50
N SER A 128 -21.44 17.82 7.43
CA SER A 128 -22.07 16.51 7.22
C SER A 128 -21.42 15.40 8.03
N ARG A 129 -20.11 15.52 8.33
CA ARG A 129 -19.30 14.46 8.92
C ARG A 129 -19.26 13.19 8.05
N GLU A 130 -19.64 13.30 6.78
CA GLU A 130 -19.66 12.16 5.85
C GLU A 130 -18.27 11.80 5.37
N ILE A 131 -18.03 10.48 5.31
CA ILE A 131 -16.85 9.89 4.68
C ILE A 131 -17.27 8.79 3.70
N PHE A 132 -16.39 8.49 2.76
CA PHE A 132 -16.53 7.39 1.82
C PHE A 132 -15.36 6.44 1.99
N LEU A 133 -15.66 5.14 1.94
CA LEU A 133 -14.69 4.07 2.02
C LEU A 133 -14.78 3.19 0.78
N SER A 134 -13.66 2.88 0.15
CA SER A 134 -13.60 1.80 -0.82
C SER A 134 -12.95 0.56 -0.18
N TYR A 135 -13.44 -0.61 -0.53
CA TYR A 135 -12.95 -1.86 0.07
C TYR A 135 -13.28 -3.07 -0.81
N SER A 136 -12.56 -4.16 -0.57
CA SER A 136 -12.90 -5.46 -1.13
C SER A 136 -13.99 -6.10 -0.26
N GLU A 137 -15.22 -6.16 -0.76
CA GLU A 137 -16.37 -6.76 -0.07
C GLU A 137 -16.33 -8.28 -0.25
N PRO A 138 -16.32 -9.07 0.84
CA PRO A 138 -16.44 -10.52 0.72
C PRO A 138 -17.84 -10.90 0.20
N ARG A 139 -17.91 -11.85 -0.73
CA ARG A 139 -19.13 -12.33 -1.38
C ARG A 139 -19.09 -13.82 -1.55
N ASP A 140 -20.26 -14.44 -1.78
CA ASP A 140 -20.33 -15.86 -2.16
C ASP A 140 -19.53 -16.08 -3.45
N GLY A 141 -18.57 -17.00 -3.39
CA GLY A 141 -17.68 -17.35 -4.50
C GLY A 141 -16.54 -16.36 -4.75
N GLY A 142 -16.31 -15.36 -3.87
CA GLY A 142 -15.18 -14.46 -4.08
C GLY A 142 -15.28 -13.12 -3.37
N ASN A 143 -14.95 -12.07 -4.08
CA ASN A 143 -14.99 -10.70 -3.58
C ASN A 143 -15.31 -9.71 -4.72
N GLY A 144 -15.47 -8.45 -4.38
CA GLY A 144 -15.61 -7.37 -5.36
C GLY A 144 -15.42 -6.02 -4.71
N THR A 145 -15.02 -5.04 -5.50
CA THR A 145 -14.90 -3.67 -5.00
C THR A 145 -16.27 -3.13 -4.61
N ALA A 146 -16.35 -2.56 -3.43
CA ALA A 146 -17.52 -1.83 -2.97
C ALA A 146 -17.11 -0.43 -2.47
N VAL A 147 -18.07 0.49 -2.50
CA VAL A 147 -17.93 1.81 -1.89
C VAL A 147 -19.09 1.99 -0.91
N ALA A 148 -18.76 2.39 0.30
CA ALA A 148 -19.72 2.77 1.32
C ALA A 148 -19.55 4.25 1.69
N ARG A 149 -20.66 4.90 2.06
CA ARG A 149 -20.65 6.17 2.77
C ARG A 149 -21.08 5.94 4.21
N ALA A 150 -20.60 6.78 5.11
CA ALA A 150 -21.02 6.75 6.52
C ALA A 150 -20.81 8.10 7.18
N THR A 151 -21.50 8.34 8.30
CA THR A 151 -21.26 9.50 9.16
C THR A 151 -20.20 9.14 10.20
N LEU A 152 -19.16 9.93 10.31
CA LEU A 152 -18.08 9.74 11.29
C LEU A 152 -18.44 10.41 12.62
N ALA A 153 -18.65 9.60 13.66
CA ALA A 153 -18.81 10.05 15.04
C ALA A 153 -17.51 9.81 15.82
N LEU A 154 -16.65 10.84 15.91
CA LEU A 154 -15.40 10.78 16.67
C LEU A 154 -15.65 10.96 18.17
N LYS A 155 -14.84 10.25 18.97
CA LYS A 155 -14.72 10.37 20.43
C LYS A 155 -13.24 10.34 20.81
N GLU A 156 -12.90 10.73 22.05
CA GLU A 156 -11.51 10.76 22.53
C GLU A 156 -10.77 9.42 22.39
N ASP A 157 -11.48 8.31 22.47
CA ASP A 157 -10.93 6.94 22.40
C ASP A 157 -11.00 6.30 20.99
N GLY A 158 -11.47 7.03 19.97
CA GLY A 158 -11.63 6.52 18.60
C GLY A 158 -12.93 7.00 17.97
N GLY A 159 -14.01 6.21 18.02
CA GLY A 159 -15.31 6.59 17.46
C GLY A 159 -16.03 5.46 16.76
N ALA A 160 -17.02 5.83 15.94
CA ALA A 160 -17.82 4.89 15.17
C ALA A 160 -18.23 5.49 13.83
N LEU A 161 -18.49 4.61 12.87
CA LEU A 161 -19.22 4.91 11.65
C LEU A 161 -20.71 4.66 11.91
N GLU A 162 -21.51 5.67 11.69
CA GLU A 162 -22.95 5.63 11.80
C GLU A 162 -23.57 5.74 10.41
N ASN A 163 -24.82 5.28 10.24
CA ASN A 163 -25.59 5.38 9.00
C ASN A 163 -24.85 4.80 7.77
N LEU A 164 -24.05 3.75 7.98
CA LEU A 164 -23.26 3.15 6.90
C LEU A 164 -24.18 2.59 5.82
N GLN A 165 -23.94 3.02 4.59
CA GLN A 165 -24.67 2.59 3.41
C GLN A 165 -23.71 2.24 2.28
N VAL A 166 -23.81 1.03 1.73
CA VAL A 166 -23.07 0.66 0.51
C VAL A 166 -23.76 1.31 -0.69
N ILE A 167 -23.02 2.17 -1.39
CA ILE A 167 -23.53 2.97 -2.52
C ILE A 167 -23.08 2.45 -3.88
N PHE A 168 -22.07 1.58 -3.90
CA PHE A 168 -21.57 0.95 -5.13
C PHE A 168 -21.12 -0.47 -4.85
N ARG A 169 -21.38 -1.37 -5.79
CA ARG A 169 -20.84 -2.74 -5.83
C ARG A 169 -20.44 -3.08 -7.26
N GLN A 170 -19.17 -3.41 -7.44
CA GLN A 170 -18.66 -3.94 -8.69
C GLN A 170 -19.38 -5.22 -9.09
N GLN A 171 -19.67 -5.39 -10.37
CA GLN A 171 -20.18 -6.63 -10.97
C GLN A 171 -19.28 -7.02 -12.17
N PRO A 172 -19.07 -8.31 -12.41
CA PRO A 172 -19.42 -9.46 -11.57
C PRO A 172 -18.55 -9.58 -10.31
N THR A 173 -18.88 -10.54 -9.44
CA THR A 173 -17.98 -10.98 -8.37
C THR A 173 -16.69 -11.53 -8.98
N ILE A 174 -15.55 -11.20 -8.39
CA ILE A 174 -14.24 -11.70 -8.81
C ILE A 174 -13.91 -12.92 -7.97
N ASP A 175 -13.48 -14.01 -8.63
CA ASP A 175 -13.04 -15.21 -7.94
C ASP A 175 -11.88 -14.90 -6.99
N SER A 176 -11.95 -15.40 -5.76
CA SER A 176 -10.92 -15.21 -4.73
C SER A 176 -9.63 -16.00 -4.98
N HIS A 177 -9.60 -16.84 -6.02
CA HIS A 177 -8.45 -17.67 -6.39
C HIS A 177 -7.53 -17.02 -7.46
N LEU A 178 -7.80 -15.79 -7.86
CA LEU A 178 -6.97 -15.02 -8.80
C LEU A 178 -5.97 -14.13 -8.08
#